data_6a7e3e333bd91954224d9b79a0532738
#
_entry.id   6a7e3e333bd91954224d9b79a0532738
#
_cell.length_a   1.000
_cell.length_b   1.000
_cell.length_c   1.000
_cell.angle_alpha   90.00
_cell.angle_beta   90.00
_cell.angle_gamma   90.00
#
_symmetry.space_group_name_H-M   'P 1'
#
loop_
_entity.id
_entity.type
_entity.pdbx_description
1 polymer ?
#
loop_
_entity_poly.entity_id
_entity_poly.type
_entity_poly.pdbx_seq_one_letter_code
_entity_poly.pdbx_strand_id
1 'polypeptide(L)'
;FIHKLPTRALSVLVLLAGCGLAAFAVWGPLGDICVGFAMDGDNMLGGSLRLLFAFSAGLLLSRVFRPVHIRGAFWICGLAVVALLSVPRIGGSEHLWMNGLYDTLCAVVLFPLLVFLGASGKTTDRVTTRVCKFLGDISYPLYMVHYPFIYLYYAWVKNENLTFTESLPGALALVAGSVILAYLCLKLYDEPVRRFLTDRFLRRKK
;
A
#
# COMPACT_ATOMS: atom_id res chain seq x y z
N PHE A 1 1.47 21.00 8.70
CA PHE A 1 2.40 21.99 8.10
C PHE A 1 2.61 21.74 6.61
N ILE A 2 2.91 20.52 6.17
CA ILE A 2 3.21 20.17 4.75
C ILE A 2 2.03 20.51 3.81
N HIS A 3 0.79 20.39 4.25
CA HIS A 3 -0.39 20.72 3.44
C HIS A 3 -0.52 22.22 3.11
N LYS A 4 0.18 23.10 3.83
CA LYS A 4 0.21 24.56 3.57
C LYS A 4 1.31 24.99 2.58
N LEU A 5 2.22 24.09 2.22
CA LEU A 5 3.30 24.40 1.30
C LEU A 5 2.74 24.73 -0.10
N PRO A 6 3.32 25.71 -0.81
CA PRO A 6 2.97 25.98 -2.21
C PRO A 6 3.33 24.75 -3.08
N THR A 7 2.59 24.57 -4.17
CA THR A 7 2.76 23.37 -5.03
C THR A 7 4.20 23.21 -5.54
N ARG A 8 4.90 24.31 -5.83
CA ARG A 8 6.31 24.27 -6.24
C ARG A 8 7.22 23.71 -5.15
N ALA A 9 7.08 24.17 -3.91
CA ALA A 9 7.86 23.65 -2.77
C ALA A 9 7.52 22.18 -2.48
N LEU A 10 6.25 21.81 -2.63
CA LEU A 10 5.81 20.42 -2.47
C LEU A 10 6.42 19.51 -3.56
N SER A 11 6.49 19.98 -4.81
CA SER A 11 7.15 19.23 -5.90
C SER A 11 8.64 19.03 -5.63
N VAL A 12 9.33 20.05 -5.13
CA VAL A 12 10.76 19.92 -4.74
C VAL A 12 10.91 18.92 -3.59
N LEU A 13 10.03 18.96 -2.59
CA LEU A 13 10.05 18.03 -1.48
C LEU A 13 9.85 16.57 -1.96
N VAL A 14 8.90 16.34 -2.87
CA VAL A 14 8.66 15.01 -3.46
C VAL A 14 9.90 14.51 -4.21
N LEU A 15 10.54 15.37 -5.01
CA LEU A 15 11.76 15.02 -5.75
C LEU A 15 12.90 14.69 -4.79
N LEU A 16 13.15 15.52 -3.78
CA LEU A 16 14.22 15.27 -2.80
C LEU A 16 13.96 14.00 -1.99
N ALA A 17 12.74 13.78 -1.53
CA ALA A 17 12.38 12.58 -0.79
C ALA A 17 12.48 11.32 -1.68
N GLY A 18 12.06 11.40 -2.95
CA GLY A 18 12.18 10.31 -3.92
C GLY A 18 13.63 9.99 -4.25
N CYS A 19 14.48 11.00 -4.49
CA CYS A 19 15.92 10.80 -4.69
C CYS A 19 16.59 10.23 -3.44
N GLY A 20 16.23 10.71 -2.25
CA GLY A 20 16.73 10.17 -0.99
C GLY A 20 16.35 8.71 -0.77
N LEU A 21 15.10 8.35 -1.08
CA LEU A 21 14.62 6.97 -1.01
C LEU A 21 15.34 6.07 -2.04
N ALA A 22 15.56 6.57 -3.26
CA ALA A 22 16.32 5.86 -4.29
C ALA A 22 17.77 5.62 -3.86
N ALA A 23 18.42 6.65 -3.36
CA ALA A 23 19.78 6.56 -2.84
C ALA A 23 19.88 5.54 -1.69
N PHE A 24 18.93 5.59 -0.75
CA PHE A 24 18.86 4.64 0.36
C PHE A 24 18.67 3.20 -0.13
N ALA A 25 17.76 2.96 -1.08
CA ALA A 25 17.48 1.63 -1.59
C ALA A 25 18.65 1.02 -2.39
N VAL A 26 19.37 1.84 -3.17
CA VAL A 26 20.45 1.38 -4.05
C VAL A 26 21.78 1.22 -3.31
N TRP A 27 22.11 2.16 -2.41
CA TRP A 27 23.39 2.20 -1.69
C TRP A 27 23.29 1.80 -0.22
N GLY A 28 22.06 1.64 0.30
CA GLY A 28 21.84 1.19 1.67
C GLY A 28 22.17 -0.29 1.88
N PRO A 29 22.36 -0.70 3.14
CA PRO A 29 22.82 -2.06 3.47
C PRO A 29 21.79 -3.14 3.17
N LEU A 30 20.51 -2.79 3.06
CA LEU A 30 19.40 -3.74 2.87
C LEU A 30 19.10 -4.00 1.39
N GLY A 31 19.42 -3.05 0.50
CA GLY A 31 19.13 -3.16 -0.94
C GLY A 31 17.62 -3.25 -1.23
N ASP A 32 16.79 -2.67 -0.37
CA ASP A 32 15.34 -2.60 -0.53
C ASP A 32 14.75 -1.41 0.21
N ILE A 33 13.44 -1.20 0.09
CA ILE A 33 12.67 -0.16 0.80
C ILE A 33 11.77 -0.73 1.91
N CYS A 34 11.96 -2.01 2.28
CA CYS A 34 11.18 -2.67 3.34
C CYS A 34 11.72 -2.30 4.73
N VAL A 35 11.58 -1.04 5.09
CA VAL A 35 12.15 -0.40 6.28
C VAL A 35 11.10 0.36 7.09
N GLY A 36 11.46 0.76 8.31
CA GLY A 36 10.57 1.51 9.22
C GLY A 36 9.87 0.61 10.25
N PHE A 37 10.40 -0.59 10.50
CA PHE A 37 9.84 -1.57 11.43
C PHE A 37 10.69 -1.75 12.69
N ALA A 38 11.92 -1.22 12.71
CA ALA A 38 12.82 -1.30 13.86
C ALA A 38 13.35 0.08 14.25
N MET A 39 13.80 0.20 15.50
CA MET A 39 14.33 1.43 16.08
C MET A 39 15.86 1.53 15.89
N ASP A 40 16.37 1.09 14.77
CA ASP A 40 17.76 1.31 14.37
C ASP A 40 17.88 2.46 13.36
N GLY A 41 19.10 2.97 13.17
CA GLY A 41 19.35 4.17 12.37
C GLY A 41 18.90 4.02 10.90
N ASP A 42 19.20 2.88 10.30
CA ASP A 42 18.87 2.62 8.89
C ASP A 42 17.35 2.47 8.68
N ASN A 43 16.67 1.73 9.56
CA ASN A 43 15.22 1.60 9.52
C ASN A 43 14.51 2.93 9.75
N MET A 44 14.98 3.75 10.69
CA MET A 44 14.39 5.07 10.96
C MET A 44 14.62 6.02 9.80
N LEU A 45 15.80 6.05 9.22
CA LEU A 45 16.09 6.90 8.06
C LEU A 45 15.27 6.50 6.84
N GLY A 46 15.34 5.24 6.44
CA GLY A 46 14.62 4.73 5.28
C GLY A 46 13.11 4.82 5.46
N GLY A 47 12.59 4.50 6.66
CA GLY A 47 11.17 4.63 7.01
C GLY A 47 10.69 6.07 6.95
N SER A 48 11.49 7.03 7.43
CA SER A 48 11.19 8.46 7.36
C SER A 48 11.15 8.97 5.93
N LEU A 49 12.12 8.59 5.09
CA LEU A 49 12.16 8.93 3.66
C LEU A 49 10.94 8.36 2.92
N ARG A 50 10.58 7.10 3.19
CA ARG A 50 9.42 6.43 2.60
C ARG A 50 8.12 7.14 2.99
N LEU A 51 7.96 7.48 4.27
CA LEU A 51 6.79 8.21 4.77
C LEU A 51 6.70 9.60 4.14
N LEU A 52 7.81 10.33 4.13
CA LEU A 52 7.87 11.69 3.58
C LEU A 52 7.54 11.69 2.09
N PHE A 53 8.12 10.76 1.33
CA PHE A 53 7.82 10.62 -0.10
C PHE A 53 6.34 10.27 -0.33
N ALA A 54 5.84 9.19 0.28
CA ALA A 54 4.48 8.72 0.04
C ALA A 54 3.43 9.77 0.39
N PHE A 55 3.59 10.45 1.55
CA PHE A 55 2.67 11.49 1.99
C PHE A 55 2.70 12.72 1.09
N SER A 56 3.90 13.22 0.78
CA SER A 56 4.06 14.43 -0.04
C SER A 56 3.67 14.19 -1.50
N ALA A 57 3.98 13.01 -2.05
CA ALA A 57 3.57 12.60 -3.40
C ALA A 57 2.04 12.46 -3.51
N GLY A 58 1.38 11.84 -2.53
CA GLY A 58 -0.08 11.76 -2.46
C GLY A 58 -0.73 13.14 -2.39
N LEU A 59 -0.17 14.05 -1.59
CA LEU A 59 -0.65 15.42 -1.48
C LEU A 59 -0.43 16.22 -2.78
N LEU A 60 0.73 16.06 -3.43
CA LEU A 60 0.99 16.67 -4.74
C LEU A 60 0.02 16.13 -5.79
N LEU A 61 -0.14 14.82 -5.84
CA LEU A 61 -1.07 14.15 -6.75
C LEU A 61 -2.49 14.70 -6.57
N SER A 62 -2.98 14.84 -5.34
CA SER A 62 -4.32 15.37 -5.07
C SER A 62 -4.55 16.80 -5.57
N ARG A 63 -3.49 17.61 -5.65
CA ARG A 63 -3.56 19.01 -6.14
C ARG A 63 -3.51 19.12 -7.66
N VAL A 64 -2.73 18.24 -8.29
CA VAL A 64 -2.49 18.27 -9.74
C VAL A 64 -3.44 17.35 -10.48
N PHE A 65 -4.13 16.48 -9.74
CA PHE A 65 -5.01 15.46 -10.29
C PHE A 65 -6.11 16.06 -11.16
N ARG A 66 -6.15 15.61 -12.42
CA ARG A 66 -7.27 15.84 -13.34
C ARG A 66 -7.74 14.48 -13.84
N PRO A 67 -8.98 14.06 -13.52
CA PRO A 67 -9.46 12.75 -13.91
C PRO A 67 -9.53 12.61 -15.44
N VAL A 68 -8.85 11.61 -15.94
CA VAL A 68 -8.95 11.16 -17.34
C VAL A 68 -9.88 9.96 -17.33
N HIS A 69 -11.07 10.06 -17.89
CA HIS A 69 -12.09 9.01 -17.83
C HIS A 69 -11.63 7.72 -18.53
N ILE A 70 -11.03 6.80 -17.78
CA ILE A 70 -10.50 5.53 -18.30
C ILE A 70 -11.48 4.41 -17.96
N ARG A 71 -12.00 3.75 -19.00
CA ARG A 71 -12.85 2.55 -18.83
C ARG A 71 -11.98 1.36 -18.44
N GLY A 72 -12.43 0.58 -17.47
CA GLY A 72 -11.72 -0.63 -17.03
C GLY A 72 -10.44 -0.38 -16.22
N ALA A 73 -10.16 0.86 -15.77
CA ALA A 73 -8.97 1.21 -14.99
C ALA A 73 -8.77 0.30 -13.76
N PHE A 74 -9.83 -0.14 -13.12
CA PHE A 74 -9.77 -1.06 -11.98
C PHE A 74 -9.04 -2.36 -12.35
N TRP A 75 -9.45 -3.00 -13.46
CA TRP A 75 -8.87 -4.28 -13.88
C TRP A 75 -7.45 -4.10 -14.40
N ILE A 76 -7.19 -3.02 -15.15
CA ILE A 76 -5.85 -2.69 -15.67
C ILE A 76 -4.89 -2.45 -14.51
N CYS A 77 -5.27 -1.61 -13.54
CA CYS A 77 -4.43 -1.32 -12.38
C CYS A 77 -4.25 -2.55 -11.49
N GLY A 78 -5.32 -3.34 -11.27
CA GLY A 78 -5.23 -4.58 -10.50
C GLY A 78 -4.28 -5.59 -11.13
N LEU A 79 -4.38 -5.82 -12.43
CA LEU A 79 -3.48 -6.71 -13.16
C LEU A 79 -2.03 -6.19 -13.14
N ALA A 80 -1.84 -4.89 -13.32
CA ALA A 80 -0.53 -4.27 -13.27
C ALA A 80 0.12 -4.41 -11.87
N VAL A 81 -0.64 -4.20 -10.79
CA VAL A 81 -0.13 -4.41 -9.41
C VAL A 81 0.28 -5.86 -9.22
N VAL A 82 -0.56 -6.83 -9.62
CA VAL A 82 -0.23 -8.25 -9.52
C VAL A 82 1.04 -8.58 -10.31
N ALA A 83 1.15 -8.09 -11.56
CA ALA A 83 2.31 -8.32 -12.39
C ALA A 83 3.60 -7.74 -11.76
N LEU A 84 3.55 -6.50 -11.25
CA LEU A 84 4.70 -5.86 -10.60
C LEU A 84 5.11 -6.59 -9.32
N LEU A 85 4.15 -7.00 -8.49
CA LEU A 85 4.46 -7.72 -7.24
C LEU A 85 4.88 -9.18 -7.47
N SER A 86 4.61 -9.76 -8.65
CA SER A 86 5.02 -11.11 -9.01
C SER A 86 6.46 -11.21 -9.52
N VAL A 87 7.11 -10.07 -9.76
CA VAL A 87 8.52 -10.07 -10.20
C VAL A 87 9.41 -10.55 -9.05
N PRO A 88 10.19 -11.63 -9.23
CA PRO A 88 11.09 -12.10 -8.19
C PRO A 88 12.26 -11.12 -8.00
N ARG A 89 13.00 -11.25 -6.90
CA ARG A 89 14.21 -10.47 -6.67
C ARG A 89 15.25 -10.75 -7.76
N ILE A 90 15.46 -9.77 -8.63
CA ILE A 90 16.27 -9.89 -9.86
C ILE A 90 17.76 -10.02 -9.53
N GLY A 91 18.23 -9.28 -8.50
CA GLY A 91 19.65 -9.25 -8.10
C GLY A 91 20.05 -10.37 -7.14
N GLY A 92 19.13 -11.19 -6.67
CA GLY A 92 19.40 -12.20 -5.64
C GLY A 92 20.06 -11.59 -4.40
N SER A 93 20.98 -12.33 -3.76
CA SER A 93 21.81 -11.87 -2.63
C SER A 93 23.08 -11.14 -3.04
N GLU A 94 23.51 -11.31 -4.30
CA GLU A 94 24.80 -10.81 -4.82
C GLU A 94 24.72 -9.37 -5.31
N HIS A 95 23.57 -8.97 -5.87
CA HIS A 95 23.36 -7.66 -6.47
C HIS A 95 22.16 -6.94 -5.83
N LEU A 96 22.27 -6.63 -4.54
CA LEU A 96 21.21 -5.98 -3.77
C LEU A 96 20.74 -4.65 -4.39
N TRP A 97 21.66 -3.90 -5.01
CA TRP A 97 21.34 -2.63 -5.67
C TRP A 97 20.31 -2.76 -6.80
N MET A 98 20.28 -3.92 -7.49
CA MET A 98 19.29 -4.18 -8.55
C MET A 98 17.87 -4.30 -7.95
N ASN A 99 17.75 -4.95 -6.79
CA ASN A 99 16.48 -5.06 -6.07
C ASN A 99 16.03 -3.67 -5.60
N GLY A 100 16.96 -2.90 -4.99
CA GLY A 100 16.69 -1.52 -4.55
C GLY A 100 16.27 -0.60 -5.70
N LEU A 101 16.88 -0.75 -6.87
CA LEU A 101 16.49 0.01 -8.07
C LEU A 101 15.07 -0.36 -8.54
N TYR A 102 14.75 -1.66 -8.57
CA TYR A 102 13.41 -2.11 -8.93
C TYR A 102 12.34 -1.61 -7.94
N ASP A 103 12.58 -1.79 -6.65
CA ASP A 103 11.69 -1.33 -5.60
C ASP A 103 11.45 0.17 -5.66
N THR A 104 12.52 0.95 -5.89
CA THR A 104 12.42 2.40 -6.06
C THR A 104 11.61 2.78 -7.28
N LEU A 105 11.86 2.15 -8.42
CA LEU A 105 11.08 2.38 -9.64
C LEU A 105 9.59 2.11 -9.40
N CYS A 106 9.28 1.01 -8.75
CA CYS A 106 7.91 0.68 -8.37
C CYS A 106 7.30 1.74 -7.44
N ALA A 107 7.98 2.09 -6.35
CA ALA A 107 7.45 2.96 -5.33
C ALA A 107 7.35 4.43 -5.77
N VAL A 108 8.37 4.93 -6.48
CA VAL A 108 8.47 6.36 -6.84
C VAL A 108 7.75 6.70 -8.14
N VAL A 109 7.66 5.75 -9.07
CA VAL A 109 7.09 6.01 -10.41
C VAL A 109 5.83 5.19 -10.65
N LEU A 110 5.93 3.85 -10.59
CA LEU A 110 4.86 2.99 -11.08
C LEU A 110 3.62 3.03 -10.17
N PHE A 111 3.78 2.95 -8.85
CA PHE A 111 2.63 3.00 -7.94
C PHE A 111 1.92 4.36 -7.93
N PRO A 112 2.59 5.53 -7.90
CA PRO A 112 1.92 6.81 -8.07
C PRO A 112 1.17 6.92 -9.40
N LEU A 113 1.74 6.40 -10.50
CA LEU A 113 1.06 6.34 -11.80
C LEU A 113 -0.17 5.44 -11.75
N LEU A 114 -0.09 4.25 -11.13
CA LEU A 114 -1.24 3.36 -10.96
C LEU A 114 -2.33 3.98 -10.08
N VAL A 115 -1.96 4.72 -9.04
CA VAL A 115 -2.91 5.48 -8.23
C VAL A 115 -3.61 6.55 -9.06
N PHE A 116 -2.87 7.29 -9.90
CA PHE A 116 -3.43 8.28 -10.82
C PHE A 116 -4.40 7.63 -11.82
N LEU A 117 -4.00 6.54 -12.45
CA LEU A 117 -4.83 5.80 -13.41
C LEU A 117 -6.08 5.21 -12.76
N GLY A 118 -5.91 4.59 -11.59
CA GLY A 118 -7.02 4.00 -10.82
C GLY A 118 -8.03 5.06 -10.36
N ALA A 119 -7.54 6.20 -9.87
CA ALA A 119 -8.39 7.33 -9.48
C ALA A 119 -9.11 7.99 -10.67
N SER A 120 -8.55 7.86 -11.87
CA SER A 120 -9.18 8.31 -13.13
C SER A 120 -10.21 7.32 -13.67
N GLY A 121 -10.34 6.15 -13.03
CA GLY A 121 -11.23 5.09 -13.48
C GLY A 121 -12.70 5.45 -13.35
N LYS A 122 -13.48 5.14 -14.39
CA LYS A 122 -14.92 5.20 -14.35
C LYS A 122 -15.50 3.80 -14.49
N THR A 123 -16.14 3.33 -13.43
CA THR A 123 -16.88 2.06 -13.46
C THR A 123 -18.29 2.33 -13.99
N THR A 124 -18.67 1.66 -15.08
CA THR A 124 -19.98 1.79 -15.69
C THR A 124 -20.85 0.55 -15.48
N ASP A 125 -20.23 -0.58 -15.19
CA ASP A 125 -20.91 -1.84 -14.96
C ASP A 125 -21.18 -2.09 -13.47
N ARG A 126 -22.31 -2.74 -13.20
CA ARG A 126 -22.82 -3.01 -11.85
C ARG A 126 -21.90 -3.94 -11.06
N VAL A 127 -21.24 -4.89 -11.72
CA VAL A 127 -20.38 -5.89 -11.08
C VAL A 127 -19.10 -5.24 -10.58
N THR A 128 -18.37 -4.55 -11.46
CA THR A 128 -17.12 -3.84 -11.07
C THR A 128 -17.39 -2.81 -9.99
N THR A 129 -18.50 -2.07 -10.07
CA THR A 129 -18.87 -1.09 -9.03
C THR A 129 -19.08 -1.77 -7.67
N ARG A 130 -19.72 -2.94 -7.62
CA ARG A 130 -19.89 -3.69 -6.35
C ARG A 130 -18.58 -4.21 -5.81
N VAL A 131 -17.74 -4.76 -6.68
CA VAL A 131 -16.41 -5.27 -6.29
C VAL A 131 -15.54 -4.14 -5.75
N CYS A 132 -15.45 -3.01 -6.47
CA CYS A 132 -14.69 -1.85 -6.03
C CYS A 132 -15.20 -1.32 -4.68
N LYS A 133 -16.52 -1.24 -4.50
CA LYS A 133 -17.11 -0.81 -3.23
C LYS A 133 -16.77 -1.77 -2.10
N PHE A 134 -16.95 -3.08 -2.32
CA PHE A 134 -16.63 -4.09 -1.32
C PHE A 134 -15.17 -4.04 -0.91
N LEU A 135 -14.24 -4.02 -1.88
CA LEU A 135 -12.81 -3.93 -1.61
C LEU A 135 -12.42 -2.63 -0.90
N GLY A 136 -13.04 -1.52 -1.27
CA GLY A 136 -12.85 -0.24 -0.58
C GLY A 136 -13.34 -0.28 0.86
N ASP A 137 -14.52 -0.83 1.10
CA ASP A 137 -15.13 -0.92 2.44
C ASP A 137 -14.30 -1.80 3.38
N ILE A 138 -13.76 -2.93 2.89
CA ILE A 138 -12.96 -3.85 3.71
C ILE A 138 -11.47 -3.47 3.80
N SER A 139 -10.97 -2.54 2.97
CA SER A 139 -9.52 -2.25 2.87
C SER A 139 -8.92 -1.83 4.21
N TYR A 140 -9.57 -0.94 4.94
CA TYR A 140 -9.08 -0.47 6.23
C TYR A 140 -9.16 -1.56 7.32
N PRO A 141 -10.29 -2.25 7.56
CA PRO A 141 -10.32 -3.38 8.46
C PRO A 141 -9.31 -4.47 8.11
N LEU A 142 -9.14 -4.79 6.84
CA LEU A 142 -8.17 -5.77 6.37
C LEU A 142 -6.74 -5.35 6.73
N TYR A 143 -6.38 -4.08 6.49
CA TYR A 143 -5.10 -3.53 6.88
C TYR A 143 -4.81 -3.69 8.38
N MET A 144 -5.83 -3.52 9.23
CA MET A 144 -5.67 -3.62 10.68
C MET A 144 -5.51 -5.06 11.18
N VAL A 145 -6.18 -6.03 10.53
CA VAL A 145 -6.24 -7.40 11.07
C VAL A 145 -5.25 -8.39 10.43
N HIS A 146 -4.76 -8.14 9.21
CA HIS A 146 -3.95 -9.13 8.48
C HIS A 146 -2.54 -9.33 9.06
N TYR A 147 -1.96 -8.29 9.65
CA TYR A 147 -0.56 -8.27 10.05
C TYR A 147 -0.19 -9.34 11.10
N PRO A 148 -0.95 -9.53 12.20
CA PRO A 148 -0.68 -10.61 13.15
C PRO A 148 -0.72 -12.01 12.50
N PHE A 149 -1.63 -12.23 11.56
CA PHE A 149 -1.74 -13.52 10.87
C PHE A 149 -0.56 -13.79 9.93
N ILE A 150 0.00 -12.76 9.29
CA ILE A 150 1.22 -12.90 8.50
C ILE A 150 2.39 -13.37 9.37
N TYR A 151 2.55 -12.82 10.58
CA TYR A 151 3.60 -13.27 11.49
C TYR A 151 3.41 -14.70 11.95
N LEU A 152 2.20 -15.09 12.30
CA LEU A 152 1.90 -16.49 12.68
C LEU A 152 2.19 -17.45 11.53
N TYR A 153 1.78 -17.08 10.33
CA TYR A 153 2.06 -17.87 9.13
C TYR A 153 3.56 -18.00 8.87
N TYR A 154 4.28 -16.88 8.92
CA TYR A 154 5.73 -16.87 8.71
C TYR A 154 6.46 -17.72 9.76
N ALA A 155 6.08 -17.61 11.03
CA ALA A 155 6.64 -18.40 12.11
C ALA A 155 6.37 -19.90 11.90
N TRP A 156 5.15 -20.27 11.50
CA TRP A 156 4.79 -21.64 11.18
C TRP A 156 5.62 -22.21 10.03
N VAL A 157 5.69 -21.51 8.90
CA VAL A 157 6.48 -21.94 7.73
C VAL A 157 7.96 -22.12 8.10
N LYS A 158 8.51 -21.19 8.89
CA LYS A 158 9.91 -21.24 9.29
C LYS A 158 10.22 -22.35 10.30
N ASN A 159 9.35 -22.56 11.29
CA ASN A 159 9.57 -23.56 12.33
C ASN A 159 9.45 -25.00 11.77
N GLU A 160 8.52 -25.22 10.86
CA GLU A 160 8.29 -26.53 10.22
C GLU A 160 9.16 -26.72 8.97
N ASN A 161 9.98 -25.71 8.59
CA ASN A 161 10.81 -25.75 7.37
C ASN A 161 10.03 -26.12 6.10
N LEU A 162 8.81 -25.62 5.97
CA LEU A 162 7.91 -25.97 4.88
C LEU A 162 8.39 -25.43 3.54
N THR A 163 8.24 -26.22 2.52
CA THR A 163 8.43 -25.81 1.13
C THR A 163 7.26 -24.90 0.67
N PHE A 164 7.46 -24.21 -0.46
CA PHE A 164 6.41 -23.35 -1.03
C PHE A 164 5.09 -24.09 -1.25
N THR A 165 5.17 -25.33 -1.77
CA THR A 165 3.97 -26.13 -2.07
C THR A 165 3.23 -26.55 -0.79
N GLU A 166 3.95 -26.91 0.25
CA GLU A 166 3.38 -27.31 1.54
C GLU A 166 2.77 -26.13 2.30
N SER A 167 3.34 -24.95 2.14
CA SER A 167 2.85 -23.72 2.78
C SER A 167 1.65 -23.07 2.08
N LEU A 168 1.39 -23.41 0.81
CA LEU A 168 0.34 -22.80 -0.01
C LEU A 168 -1.07 -22.90 0.59
N PRO A 169 -1.52 -24.06 1.13
CA PRO A 169 -2.84 -24.14 1.77
C PRO A 169 -2.98 -23.19 2.96
N GLY A 170 -1.91 -23.03 3.75
CA GLY A 170 -1.87 -22.08 4.87
C GLY A 170 -1.95 -20.64 4.39
N ALA A 171 -1.26 -20.28 3.28
CA ALA A 171 -1.35 -18.96 2.67
C ALA A 171 -2.79 -18.64 2.21
N LEU A 172 -3.44 -19.59 1.56
CA LEU A 172 -4.84 -19.44 1.12
C LEU A 172 -5.79 -19.28 2.31
N ALA A 173 -5.60 -20.10 3.36
CA ALA A 173 -6.38 -19.99 4.59
C ALA A 173 -6.17 -18.64 5.30
N LEU A 174 -4.93 -18.13 5.32
CA LEU A 174 -4.61 -16.80 5.86
C LEU A 174 -5.34 -15.69 5.09
N VAL A 175 -5.28 -15.71 3.76
CA VAL A 175 -5.98 -14.71 2.93
C VAL A 175 -7.48 -14.77 3.17
N ALA A 176 -8.09 -15.94 3.08
CA ALA A 176 -9.53 -16.13 3.30
C ALA A 176 -9.95 -15.69 4.71
N GLY A 177 -9.21 -16.15 5.74
CA GLY A 177 -9.48 -15.81 7.14
C GLY A 177 -9.35 -14.31 7.40
N SER A 178 -8.33 -13.67 6.85
CA SER A 178 -8.15 -12.21 6.97
C SER A 178 -9.30 -11.42 6.33
N VAL A 179 -9.77 -11.83 5.15
CA VAL A 179 -10.93 -11.20 4.49
C VAL A 179 -12.21 -11.41 5.28
N ILE A 180 -12.47 -12.62 5.76
CA ILE A 180 -13.64 -12.92 6.60
C ILE A 180 -13.62 -12.09 7.87
N LEU A 181 -12.49 -12.06 8.59
CA LEU A 181 -12.35 -11.30 9.81
C LEU A 181 -12.49 -9.79 9.56
N ALA A 182 -11.90 -9.28 8.49
CA ALA A 182 -12.04 -7.87 8.09
C ALA A 182 -13.51 -7.52 7.83
N TYR A 183 -14.24 -8.38 7.16
CA TYR A 183 -15.67 -8.18 6.91
C TYR A 183 -16.49 -8.21 8.21
N LEU A 184 -16.19 -9.13 9.13
CA LEU A 184 -16.84 -9.17 10.45
C LEU A 184 -16.54 -7.89 11.25
N CYS A 185 -15.27 -7.44 11.28
CA CYS A 185 -14.89 -6.19 11.92
C CYS A 185 -15.62 -4.98 11.30
N LEU A 186 -15.75 -4.93 9.98
CA LEU A 186 -16.51 -3.89 9.29
C LEU A 186 -17.97 -3.86 9.78
N LYS A 187 -18.64 -5.01 9.78
CA LYS A 187 -20.08 -5.10 10.05
C LYS A 187 -20.44 -5.00 11.53
N LEU A 188 -19.65 -5.65 12.40
CA LEU A 188 -19.97 -5.75 13.82
C LEU A 188 -19.40 -4.58 14.64
N TYR A 189 -18.33 -3.94 14.17
CA TYR A 189 -17.65 -2.90 14.91
C TYR A 189 -17.63 -1.55 14.16
N ASP A 190 -17.00 -1.48 12.98
CA ASP A 190 -16.75 -0.20 12.32
C ASP A 190 -18.04 0.54 11.92
N GLU A 191 -18.97 -0.13 11.22
CA GLU A 191 -20.21 0.51 10.79
C GLU A 191 -21.07 0.98 11.96
N PRO A 192 -21.32 0.17 13.03
CA PRO A 192 -22.10 0.62 14.19
C PRO A 192 -21.46 1.77 14.94
N VAL A 193 -20.14 1.69 15.20
CA VAL A 193 -19.41 2.74 15.91
C VAL A 193 -19.41 4.04 15.12
N ARG A 194 -19.17 3.98 13.82
CA ARG A 194 -19.18 5.15 12.94
C ARG A 194 -20.55 5.81 12.89
N ARG A 195 -21.64 5.03 12.80
CA ARG A 195 -23.02 5.56 12.88
C ARG A 195 -23.27 6.25 14.22
N PHE A 196 -22.94 5.59 15.32
CA PHE A 196 -23.11 6.15 16.67
C PHE A 196 -22.35 7.48 16.83
N LEU A 197 -21.08 7.54 16.42
CA LEU A 197 -20.28 8.76 16.50
C LEU A 197 -20.84 9.88 15.61
N THR A 198 -21.26 9.54 14.40
CA THR A 198 -21.85 10.50 13.46
C THR A 198 -23.14 11.09 14.02
N ASP A 199 -24.03 10.26 14.53
CA ASP A 199 -25.30 10.72 15.09
C ASP A 199 -25.09 11.54 16.36
N ARG A 200 -24.15 11.17 17.22
CA ARG A 200 -23.90 11.86 18.48
C ARG A 200 -23.15 13.18 18.33
N PHE A 201 -22.17 13.26 17.44
CA PHE A 201 -21.25 14.40 17.35
C PHE A 201 -21.45 15.29 16.13
N LEU A 202 -21.88 14.74 14.99
CA LEU A 202 -22.03 15.50 13.76
C LEU A 202 -23.48 15.98 13.50
N ARG A 203 -24.50 15.20 13.85
CA ARG A 203 -25.91 15.58 13.67
C ARG A 203 -26.47 16.50 14.77
N ARG A 204 -25.75 16.69 15.88
CA ARG A 204 -26.18 17.53 17.00
C ARG A 204 -25.97 19.04 16.78
N LYS A 205 -25.54 19.46 15.60
CA LYS A 205 -25.29 20.87 15.22
C LYS A 205 -26.29 21.41 14.18
N LYS A 206 -27.54 20.91 14.20
CA LYS A 206 -28.65 21.60 13.53
C LYS A 206 -29.73 21.94 14.49
#